data_7a69ee3649b5f330b649030357a0e981
#
_entry.id   7a69ee3649b5f330b649030357a0e981
#
_cell.length_a   1.000
_cell.length_b   1.000
_cell.length_c   1.000
_cell.angle_alpha   90.00
_cell.angle_beta   90.00
_cell.angle_gamma   90.00
#
_symmetry.space_group_name_H-M   'P 1'
#
loop_
_entity.id
_entity.type
_entity.pdbx_description
1 polymer ?
#
loop_
_entity_poly.entity_id
_entity_poly.type
_entity_poly.pdbx_seq_one_letter_code
_entity_poly.pdbx_strand_id
1 'polypeptide(L)'
;MTFSIVALDQETKTVGVATATGNINVGSRVPHVKEGIGAIATQGLTEISYGIKGLKLLEMGYTPQEALEKLLKSDPWREHRQVIIIDIQGRKAAFTGKENFNFKGHIIGECYIVAGNLLASKEVIIEMAKAFENGKEEFEEKLLLALEAGKKAGGDIRGEKSAALVTASKIKKRLNLKVDNHKDPIKKLKQLLHKQKNKS
;
A
#
# COMPACT_ATOMS: atom_id res chain seq x y z
N MET A 1 0.82 -8.74 9.02
CA MET A 1 1.38 -9.57 7.96
C MET A 1 0.56 -9.28 6.73
N THR A 2 1.20 -8.77 5.70
CA THR A 2 0.48 -7.97 4.70
C THR A 2 1.40 -7.70 3.53
N PHE A 3 0.88 -7.60 2.32
CA PHE A 3 1.60 -7.00 1.21
C PHE A 3 0.82 -5.82 0.65
N SER A 4 1.56 -4.77 0.29
CA SER A 4 0.99 -3.49 -0.11
C SER A 4 1.84 -2.81 -1.19
N ILE A 5 1.19 -1.97 -1.96
CA ILE A 5 1.81 -1.02 -2.86
C ILE A 5 1.29 0.38 -2.55
N VAL A 6 2.19 1.37 -2.46
CA VAL A 6 1.86 2.79 -2.55
C VAL A 6 2.40 3.33 -3.86
N ALA A 7 1.64 4.17 -4.55
CA ALA A 7 2.07 4.70 -5.84
C ALA A 7 1.51 6.10 -6.11
N LEU A 8 2.15 6.77 -7.07
CA LEU A 8 1.76 8.06 -7.63
C LEU A 8 1.61 7.94 -9.15
N ASP A 9 0.46 8.33 -9.65
CA ASP A 9 0.29 8.68 -11.06
C ASP A 9 0.74 10.14 -11.26
N GLN A 10 1.83 10.31 -12.01
CA GLN A 10 2.46 11.61 -12.20
C GLN A 10 1.63 12.56 -13.09
N GLU A 11 0.87 12.03 -14.03
CA GLU A 11 0.05 12.83 -14.95
C GLU A 11 -1.16 13.42 -14.23
N THR A 12 -1.91 12.57 -13.55
CA THR A 12 -3.15 12.98 -12.87
C THR A 12 -2.93 13.43 -11.44
N LYS A 13 -1.70 13.35 -10.93
CA LYS A 13 -1.36 13.58 -9.51
C LYS A 13 -2.26 12.79 -8.57
N THR A 14 -2.60 11.57 -8.96
CA THR A 14 -3.35 10.62 -8.14
C THR A 14 -2.39 9.80 -7.30
N VAL A 15 -2.60 9.79 -5.99
CA VAL A 15 -1.87 8.91 -5.06
C VAL A 15 -2.76 7.76 -4.63
N GLY A 16 -2.18 6.58 -4.43
CA GLY A 16 -2.95 5.39 -4.09
C GLY A 16 -2.22 4.37 -3.25
N VAL A 17 -3.02 3.54 -2.57
CA VAL A 17 -2.59 2.36 -1.82
C VAL A 17 -3.46 1.18 -2.20
N ALA A 18 -2.85 0.06 -2.56
CA ALA A 18 -3.52 -1.23 -2.58
C ALA A 18 -2.85 -2.18 -1.58
N THR A 19 -3.64 -2.96 -0.86
CA THR A 19 -3.15 -3.84 0.22
C THR A 19 -3.99 -5.11 0.34
N ALA A 20 -3.36 -6.22 0.72
CA ALA A 20 -4.03 -7.48 1.03
C ALA A 20 -3.34 -8.21 2.18
N THR A 21 -4.09 -8.99 2.97
CA THR A 21 -3.61 -9.65 4.17
C THR A 21 -4.44 -10.88 4.53
N GLY A 22 -3.82 -11.82 5.26
CA GLY A 22 -4.50 -12.94 5.91
C GLY A 22 -5.31 -12.57 7.16
N ASN A 23 -5.33 -11.30 7.58
CA ASN A 23 -6.24 -10.82 8.63
C ASN A 23 -7.49 -10.21 8.00
N ILE A 24 -8.53 -10.00 8.79
CA ILE A 24 -9.73 -9.22 8.41
C ILE A 24 -9.47 -7.71 8.55
N ASN A 25 -10.30 -6.89 7.89
CA ASN A 25 -10.37 -5.43 8.06
C ASN A 25 -9.06 -4.68 7.76
N VAL A 26 -8.29 -5.08 6.73
CA VAL A 26 -7.05 -4.40 6.35
C VAL A 26 -7.29 -2.94 5.96
N GLY A 27 -8.40 -2.66 5.31
CA GLY A 27 -8.73 -1.35 4.75
C GLY A 27 -8.96 -0.24 5.78
N SER A 28 -9.16 -0.57 7.06
CA SER A 28 -9.29 0.40 8.15
C SER A 28 -7.97 0.70 8.87
N ARG A 29 -6.91 -0.05 8.58
CA ARG A 29 -5.66 -0.01 9.36
C ARG A 29 -4.42 0.34 8.57
N VAL A 30 -4.30 -0.20 7.35
CA VAL A 30 -3.06 -0.15 6.56
C VAL A 30 -3.01 1.04 5.62
N PRO A 31 -4.03 1.30 4.75
CA PRO A 31 -3.94 2.36 3.75
C PRO A 31 -4.33 3.72 4.32
N HIS A 32 -3.48 4.71 4.09
CA HIS A 32 -3.72 6.11 4.41
C HIS A 32 -3.38 6.96 3.18
N VAL A 33 -4.36 7.73 2.70
CA VAL A 33 -4.21 8.53 1.47
C VAL A 33 -4.84 9.89 1.68
N LYS A 34 -4.11 10.94 1.28
CA LYS A 34 -4.59 12.32 1.29
C LYS A 34 -4.28 12.99 -0.05
N GLU A 35 -5.33 13.53 -0.69
CA GLU A 35 -5.21 14.23 -1.97
C GLU A 35 -4.24 15.41 -1.87
N GLY A 36 -3.42 15.58 -2.90
CA GLY A 36 -2.42 16.65 -2.96
C GLY A 36 -1.26 16.52 -1.97
N ILE A 37 -1.23 15.47 -1.14
CA ILE A 37 -0.20 15.26 -0.10
C ILE A 37 0.58 13.96 -0.35
N GLY A 38 -0.08 12.79 -0.31
CA GLY A 38 0.65 11.53 -0.47
C GLY A 38 -0.13 10.30 -0.03
N ALA A 39 0.57 9.16 -0.03
CA ALA A 39 0.04 7.86 0.34
C ALA A 39 1.02 7.12 1.27
N ILE A 40 0.47 6.44 2.26
CA ILE A 40 1.21 5.67 3.27
C ILE A 40 0.54 4.32 3.47
N ALA A 41 1.33 3.26 3.50
CA ALA A 41 0.91 1.97 4.06
C ALA A 41 1.73 1.67 5.31
N THR A 42 1.05 1.42 6.43
CA THR A 42 1.66 1.02 7.71
C THR A 42 1.21 -0.38 8.06
N GLN A 43 2.15 -1.29 8.26
CA GLN A 43 1.89 -2.71 8.42
C GLN A 43 2.96 -3.41 9.31
N GLY A 44 2.95 -4.75 9.38
CA GLY A 44 3.69 -5.51 10.37
C GLY A 44 2.88 -5.55 11.68
N LEU A 45 3.47 -5.23 12.81
CA LEU A 45 2.70 -4.83 13.99
C LEU A 45 2.14 -3.44 13.69
N THR A 46 0.91 -3.39 13.13
CA THR A 46 0.35 -2.18 12.53
C THR A 46 0.18 -1.06 13.56
N GLU A 47 0.78 0.09 13.29
CA GLU A 47 0.57 1.33 14.06
C GLU A 47 -0.20 2.35 13.20
N ILE A 48 -1.51 2.44 13.42
CA ILE A 48 -2.41 3.28 12.61
C ILE A 48 -2.02 4.76 12.66
N SER A 49 -1.51 5.21 13.82
CA SER A 49 -1.10 6.60 14.00
C SER A 49 0.04 7.03 13.07
N TYR A 50 0.84 6.09 12.56
CA TYR A 50 1.89 6.36 11.58
C TYR A 50 1.33 6.91 10.27
N GLY A 51 0.22 6.34 9.79
CA GLY A 51 -0.45 6.85 8.60
C GLY A 51 -1.01 8.25 8.81
N ILE A 52 -1.70 8.47 9.94
CA ILE A 52 -2.32 9.76 10.28
C ILE A 52 -1.26 10.84 10.50
N LYS A 53 -0.29 10.58 11.39
CA LYS A 53 0.80 11.51 11.69
C LYS A 53 1.73 11.73 10.51
N GLY A 54 2.02 10.66 9.74
CA GLY A 54 2.86 10.74 8.55
C GLY A 54 2.28 11.66 7.49
N LEU A 55 0.98 11.52 7.15
CA LEU A 55 0.31 12.43 6.22
C LEU A 55 0.32 13.88 6.74
N LYS A 56 0.15 14.10 8.05
CA LYS A 56 0.24 15.43 8.64
C LYS A 56 1.66 16.02 8.53
N LEU A 57 2.69 15.22 8.74
CA LEU A 57 4.09 15.66 8.55
C LEU A 57 4.36 16.04 7.09
N LEU A 58 3.90 15.23 6.12
CA LEU A 58 4.01 15.58 4.69
C LEU A 58 3.27 16.90 4.38
N GLU A 59 2.09 17.12 4.94
CA GLU A 59 1.33 18.37 4.79
C GLU A 59 2.05 19.59 5.40
N MET A 60 2.83 19.39 6.46
CA MET A 60 3.71 20.40 7.06
C MET A 60 4.98 20.66 6.24
N GLY A 61 5.18 19.98 5.10
CA GLY A 61 6.32 20.16 4.21
C GLY A 61 7.51 19.22 4.44
N TYR A 62 7.44 18.33 5.44
CA TYR A 62 8.50 17.32 5.62
C TYR A 62 8.55 16.36 4.43
N THR A 63 9.76 15.92 4.08
CA THR A 63 9.94 14.84 3.11
C THR A 63 9.47 13.50 3.68
N PRO A 64 9.16 12.49 2.84
CA PRO A 64 8.86 11.14 3.30
C PRO A 64 9.93 10.56 4.24
N GLN A 65 11.20 10.82 3.96
CA GLN A 65 12.30 10.34 4.79
C GLN A 65 12.29 10.99 6.18
N GLU A 66 12.16 12.32 6.27
CA GLU A 66 12.07 13.04 7.54
C GLU A 66 10.82 12.66 8.34
N ALA A 67 9.69 12.46 7.65
CA ALA A 67 8.46 12.00 8.27
C ALA A 67 8.65 10.60 8.88
N LEU A 68 9.23 9.68 8.14
CA LEU A 68 9.52 8.32 8.59
C LEU A 68 10.46 8.30 9.80
N GLU A 69 11.55 9.06 9.77
CA GLU A 69 12.50 9.18 10.88
C GLU A 69 11.83 9.69 12.16
N LYS A 70 10.98 10.73 12.04
CA LYS A 70 10.22 11.26 13.19
C LYS A 70 9.26 10.23 13.77
N LEU A 71 8.57 9.43 12.92
CA LEU A 71 7.67 8.38 13.36
C LEU A 71 8.40 7.27 14.11
N LEU A 72 9.56 6.83 13.60
CA LEU A 72 10.34 5.75 14.16
C LEU A 72 11.10 6.13 15.44
N LYS A 73 11.49 7.40 15.58
CA LYS A 73 12.38 7.88 16.66
C LYS A 73 11.85 7.58 18.05
N SER A 74 10.55 7.71 18.26
CA SER A 74 9.89 7.56 19.56
C SER A 74 9.16 6.22 19.73
N ASP A 75 9.26 5.32 18.77
CA ASP A 75 8.57 4.02 18.83
C ASP A 75 9.52 2.92 19.33
N PRO A 76 9.34 2.41 20.56
CA PRO A 76 10.14 1.30 21.07
C PRO A 76 9.90 -0.02 20.30
N TRP A 77 8.78 -0.12 19.56
CA TRP A 77 8.41 -1.29 18.74
C TRP A 77 8.74 -1.11 17.26
N ARG A 78 9.54 -0.11 16.89
CA ARG A 78 9.85 0.21 15.49
C ARG A 78 10.32 -0.99 14.68
N GLU A 79 11.09 -1.90 15.26
CA GLU A 79 11.62 -3.08 14.58
C GLU A 79 10.54 -4.10 14.18
N HIS A 80 9.32 -3.98 14.72
CA HIS A 80 8.15 -4.74 14.29
C HIS A 80 7.29 -4.03 13.25
N ARG A 81 7.63 -2.77 12.88
CA ARG A 81 6.87 -1.98 11.90
C ARG A 81 7.38 -2.22 10.49
N GLN A 82 6.48 -2.06 9.53
CA GLN A 82 6.84 -1.91 8.12
C GLN A 82 6.02 -0.75 7.57
N VAL A 83 6.69 0.25 7.01
CA VAL A 83 6.07 1.52 6.56
C VAL A 83 6.63 1.90 5.22
N ILE A 84 5.75 2.26 4.29
CA ILE A 84 6.12 2.80 2.99
C ILE A 84 5.35 4.08 2.75
N ILE A 85 6.04 5.11 2.26
CA ILE A 85 5.53 6.48 2.10
C ILE A 85 5.92 7.01 0.73
N ILE A 86 4.96 7.55 -0.01
CA ILE A 86 5.19 8.34 -1.21
C ILE A 86 4.43 9.66 -1.11
N ASP A 87 5.07 10.77 -1.47
CA ASP A 87 4.40 12.08 -1.52
C ASP A 87 3.97 12.45 -2.94
N ILE A 88 3.27 13.57 -3.05
CA ILE A 88 2.74 14.09 -4.33
C ILE A 88 3.85 14.56 -5.29
N GLN A 89 5.07 14.75 -4.81
CA GLN A 89 6.25 15.08 -5.63
C GLN A 89 6.98 13.84 -6.11
N GLY A 90 6.57 12.63 -5.68
CA GLY A 90 7.21 11.37 -6.03
C GLY A 90 8.41 11.02 -5.15
N ARG A 91 8.68 11.80 -4.09
CA ARG A 91 9.69 11.44 -3.08
C ARG A 91 9.18 10.26 -2.28
N LYS A 92 10.08 9.41 -1.83
CA LYS A 92 9.74 8.11 -1.24
C LYS A 92 10.57 7.80 -0.02
N ALA A 93 10.00 7.03 0.91
CA ALA A 93 10.73 6.42 2.02
C ALA A 93 10.11 5.06 2.37
N ALA A 94 10.94 4.12 2.80
CA ALA A 94 10.51 2.79 3.20
C ALA A 94 11.31 2.30 4.40
N PHE A 95 10.64 1.59 5.29
CA PHE A 95 11.24 0.93 6.44
C PHE A 95 10.65 -0.45 6.62
N THR A 96 11.50 -1.44 6.79
CA THR A 96 11.12 -2.81 7.17
C THR A 96 11.94 -3.20 8.39
N GLY A 97 11.31 -3.19 9.54
CA GLY A 97 11.95 -3.52 10.82
C GLY A 97 12.39 -4.98 10.90
N LYS A 98 13.46 -5.24 11.65
CA LYS A 98 14.15 -6.53 11.73
C LYS A 98 13.26 -7.65 12.30
N GLU A 99 12.35 -7.31 13.20
CA GLU A 99 11.47 -8.23 13.91
C GLU A 99 10.18 -8.57 13.14
N ASN A 100 10.03 -8.08 11.90
CA ASN A 100 8.97 -8.57 11.02
C ASN A 100 9.23 -10.01 10.61
N PHE A 101 8.16 -10.79 10.40
CA PHE A 101 8.27 -12.19 9.98
C PHE A 101 8.72 -12.33 8.53
N ASN A 102 9.56 -13.33 8.25
CA ASN A 102 10.02 -13.67 6.90
C ASN A 102 8.93 -14.36 6.07
N PHE A 103 8.93 -14.25 4.72
CA PHE A 103 9.78 -13.32 4.02
C PHE A 103 9.23 -11.92 4.17
N LYS A 104 10.14 -10.95 4.25
CA LYS A 104 9.81 -9.54 4.41
C LYS A 104 10.76 -8.68 3.58
N GLY A 105 10.29 -7.51 3.19
CA GLY A 105 11.12 -6.56 2.46
C GLY A 105 10.28 -5.51 1.76
N HIS A 106 10.97 -4.63 1.02
CA HIS A 106 10.36 -3.64 0.17
C HIS A 106 11.21 -3.42 -1.09
N ILE A 107 10.57 -2.93 -2.15
CA ILE A 107 11.21 -2.49 -3.40
C ILE A 107 10.72 -1.08 -3.67
N ILE A 108 11.66 -0.16 -3.94
CA ILE A 108 11.38 1.23 -4.32
C ILE A 108 11.58 1.34 -5.83
N GLY A 109 10.49 1.59 -6.56
CA GLY A 109 10.52 1.88 -7.99
C GLY A 109 10.43 3.37 -8.28
N GLU A 110 10.24 3.74 -9.55
CA GLU A 110 10.22 5.15 -9.97
C GLU A 110 9.05 5.92 -9.34
N CYS A 111 7.83 5.42 -9.47
CA CYS A 111 6.60 6.09 -8.99
C CYS A 111 5.84 5.25 -7.95
N TYR A 112 6.49 4.27 -7.31
CA TYR A 112 5.84 3.36 -6.36
C TYR A 112 6.82 2.80 -5.34
N ILE A 113 6.26 2.19 -4.30
CA ILE A 113 6.94 1.28 -3.38
C ILE A 113 6.04 0.09 -3.15
N VAL A 114 6.58 -1.13 -3.25
CA VAL A 114 5.94 -2.35 -2.76
C VAL A 114 6.62 -2.82 -1.48
N ALA A 115 5.85 -3.38 -0.56
CA ALA A 115 6.37 -3.98 0.66
C ALA A 115 5.51 -5.15 1.12
N GLY A 116 6.14 -6.07 1.83
CA GLY A 116 5.41 -7.18 2.45
C GLY A 116 6.18 -7.82 3.58
N ASN A 117 5.46 -8.56 4.41
CA ASN A 117 5.98 -9.35 5.51
C ASN A 117 5.11 -10.59 5.73
N LEU A 118 5.69 -11.67 6.26
CA LEU A 118 5.12 -13.01 6.31
C LEU A 118 4.62 -13.49 4.94
N LEU A 119 5.42 -13.27 3.95
CA LEU A 119 5.18 -13.66 2.57
C LEU A 119 5.59 -15.11 2.35
N ALA A 120 5.00 -15.74 1.33
CA ALA A 120 5.41 -17.08 0.89
C ALA A 120 6.87 -17.10 0.43
N SER A 121 7.31 -16.05 -0.26
CA SER A 121 8.68 -15.86 -0.71
C SER A 121 8.97 -14.40 -1.07
N LYS A 122 10.22 -14.09 -1.42
CA LYS A 122 10.61 -12.75 -1.93
C LYS A 122 9.97 -12.42 -3.29
N GLU A 123 9.61 -13.43 -4.06
CA GLU A 123 8.98 -13.29 -5.37
C GLU A 123 7.65 -12.52 -5.31
N VAL A 124 6.97 -12.56 -4.16
CA VAL A 124 5.71 -11.81 -3.97
C VAL A 124 5.91 -10.31 -4.28
N ILE A 125 6.90 -9.66 -3.65
CA ILE A 125 7.14 -8.23 -3.90
C ILE A 125 7.80 -7.96 -5.26
N ILE A 126 8.59 -8.90 -5.78
CA ILE A 126 9.20 -8.80 -7.11
C ILE A 126 8.13 -8.82 -8.19
N GLU A 127 7.20 -9.77 -8.14
CA GLU A 127 6.13 -9.88 -9.13
C GLU A 127 5.10 -8.73 -8.98
N MET A 128 4.87 -8.21 -7.78
CA MET A 128 4.09 -6.99 -7.58
C MET A 128 4.70 -5.79 -8.32
N ALA A 129 6.01 -5.60 -8.16
CA ALA A 129 6.75 -4.52 -8.81
C ALA A 129 6.68 -4.63 -10.33
N LYS A 130 7.01 -5.79 -10.88
CA LYS A 130 6.95 -6.07 -12.33
C LYS A 130 5.55 -5.85 -12.91
N ALA A 131 4.51 -6.31 -12.22
CA ALA A 131 3.15 -6.16 -12.69
C ALA A 131 2.70 -4.69 -12.73
N PHE A 132 3.11 -3.90 -11.74
CA PHE A 132 2.83 -2.47 -11.73
C PHE A 132 3.59 -1.72 -12.83
N GLU A 133 4.87 -2.02 -13.04
CA GLU A 133 5.71 -1.37 -14.06
C GLU A 133 5.23 -1.67 -15.49
N ASN A 134 4.89 -2.92 -15.78
CA ASN A 134 4.50 -3.38 -17.11
C ASN A 134 3.01 -3.16 -17.42
N GLY A 135 2.19 -2.81 -16.42
CA GLY A 135 0.77 -2.57 -16.58
C GLY A 135 0.50 -1.36 -17.49
N LYS A 136 -0.41 -1.55 -18.45
CA LYS A 136 -0.85 -0.52 -19.40
C LYS A 136 -2.24 0.03 -19.07
N GLU A 137 -2.84 -0.51 -18.05
CA GLU A 137 -4.17 -0.17 -17.55
C GLU A 137 -4.17 1.18 -16.84
N GLU A 138 -5.36 1.66 -16.49
CA GLU A 138 -5.49 2.85 -15.64
C GLU A 138 -4.88 2.63 -14.24
N PHE A 139 -4.53 3.70 -13.57
CA PHE A 139 -3.77 3.69 -12.31
C PHE A 139 -4.34 2.75 -11.25
N GLU A 140 -5.66 2.77 -11.04
CA GLU A 140 -6.34 1.94 -10.06
C GLU A 140 -6.25 0.44 -10.41
N GLU A 141 -6.31 0.13 -11.70
CA GLU A 141 -6.17 -1.25 -12.20
C GLU A 141 -4.73 -1.75 -12.08
N LYS A 142 -3.73 -0.89 -12.35
CA LYS A 142 -2.31 -1.22 -12.12
C LYS A 142 -2.03 -1.56 -10.66
N LEU A 143 -2.62 -0.82 -9.72
CA LEU A 143 -2.54 -1.13 -8.29
C LEU A 143 -3.14 -2.51 -7.96
N LEU A 144 -4.27 -2.87 -8.58
CA LEU A 144 -4.87 -4.20 -8.41
C LEU A 144 -4.05 -5.30 -9.08
N LEU A 145 -3.49 -5.06 -10.27
CA LEU A 145 -2.59 -6.01 -10.94
C LEU A 145 -1.39 -6.37 -10.07
N ALA A 146 -0.82 -5.39 -9.37
CA ALA A 146 0.24 -5.65 -8.41
C ALA A 146 -0.22 -6.61 -7.29
N LEU A 147 -1.42 -6.42 -6.71
CA LEU A 147 -1.95 -7.35 -5.72
C LEU A 147 -2.24 -8.74 -6.30
N GLU A 148 -2.80 -8.82 -7.51
CA GLU A 148 -3.07 -10.09 -8.20
C GLU A 148 -1.77 -10.87 -8.46
N ALA A 149 -0.71 -10.18 -8.91
CA ALA A 149 0.61 -10.77 -9.12
C ALA A 149 1.25 -11.26 -7.81
N GLY A 150 1.18 -10.45 -6.75
CA GLY A 150 1.66 -10.83 -5.43
C GLY A 150 0.95 -12.08 -4.90
N LYS A 151 -0.39 -12.14 -5.00
CA LYS A 151 -1.16 -13.33 -4.64
C LYS A 151 -0.76 -14.55 -5.46
N LYS A 152 -0.60 -14.39 -6.78
CA LYS A 152 -0.18 -15.48 -7.69
C LYS A 152 1.21 -16.01 -7.34
N ALA A 153 2.11 -15.16 -6.85
CA ALA A 153 3.44 -15.52 -6.37
C ALA A 153 3.44 -16.15 -4.96
N GLY A 154 2.26 -16.35 -4.35
CA GLY A 154 2.09 -17.02 -3.06
C GLY A 154 1.55 -16.11 -1.93
N GLY A 155 1.58 -14.80 -2.08
CA GLY A 155 0.96 -13.83 -1.17
C GLY A 155 1.34 -13.95 0.30
N ASP A 156 0.38 -13.73 1.17
CA ASP A 156 0.44 -13.99 2.62
C ASP A 156 0.37 -15.50 2.85
N ILE A 157 1.32 -16.10 3.56
CA ILE A 157 1.37 -17.57 3.77
C ILE A 157 0.12 -18.16 4.42
N ARG A 158 -0.73 -17.34 5.02
CA ARG A 158 -2.00 -17.76 5.64
C ARG A 158 -3.19 -17.69 4.67
N GLY A 159 -2.95 -17.25 3.42
CA GLY A 159 -3.99 -16.83 2.49
C GLY A 159 -4.61 -15.47 2.84
N GLU A 160 -5.08 -14.74 1.83
CA GLU A 160 -5.70 -13.43 2.03
C GLU A 160 -7.15 -13.59 2.49
N LYS A 161 -7.55 -12.77 3.48
CA LYS A 161 -8.93 -12.64 3.99
C LYS A 161 -9.53 -11.26 3.74
N SER A 162 -8.69 -10.24 3.64
CA SER A 162 -9.15 -8.89 3.33
C SER A 162 -8.21 -8.18 2.36
N ALA A 163 -8.77 -7.21 1.62
CA ALA A 163 -8.03 -6.36 0.69
C ALA A 163 -8.68 -4.98 0.62
N ALA A 164 -7.89 -3.97 0.24
CA ALA A 164 -8.38 -2.61 0.05
C ALA A 164 -7.63 -1.90 -1.07
N LEU A 165 -8.32 -0.97 -1.72
CA LEU A 165 -7.80 -0.04 -2.72
C LEU A 165 -8.32 1.35 -2.38
N VAL A 166 -7.41 2.28 -2.12
CA VAL A 166 -7.73 3.67 -1.80
C VAL A 166 -6.91 4.57 -2.72
N THR A 167 -7.58 5.46 -3.45
CA THR A 167 -6.91 6.50 -4.23
C THR A 167 -7.50 7.88 -3.92
N ALA A 168 -6.70 8.92 -4.08
CA ALA A 168 -7.13 10.31 -3.94
C ALA A 168 -6.41 11.20 -4.95
N SER A 169 -7.18 12.12 -5.55
CA SER A 169 -6.72 13.09 -6.53
C SER A 169 -7.56 14.35 -6.44
N LYS A 170 -6.99 15.51 -6.78
CA LYS A 170 -7.74 16.76 -6.89
C LYS A 170 -8.68 16.81 -8.10
N ILE A 171 -8.43 16.00 -9.12
CA ILE A 171 -9.16 16.02 -10.40
C ILE A 171 -10.04 14.78 -10.62
N LYS A 172 -9.81 13.70 -9.86
CA LYS A 172 -10.61 12.47 -9.94
C LYS A 172 -11.32 12.23 -8.61
N LYS A 173 -12.51 11.62 -8.70
CA LYS A 173 -13.24 11.21 -7.50
C LYS A 173 -12.41 10.25 -6.66
N ARG A 174 -12.36 10.50 -5.35
CA ARG A 174 -11.72 9.59 -4.40
C ARG A 174 -12.32 8.19 -4.47
N LEU A 175 -11.48 7.20 -4.55
CA LEU A 175 -11.84 5.79 -4.46
C LEU A 175 -11.50 5.27 -3.06
N ASN A 176 -12.41 4.49 -2.47
CA ASN A 176 -12.16 3.80 -1.20
C ASN A 176 -12.93 2.48 -1.19
N LEU A 177 -12.31 1.46 -1.75
CA LEU A 177 -12.88 0.12 -1.84
C LEU A 177 -12.26 -0.79 -0.78
N LYS A 178 -13.09 -1.51 -0.04
CA LYS A 178 -12.69 -2.42 1.02
C LYS A 178 -13.43 -3.74 0.91
N VAL A 179 -12.70 -4.80 1.16
CA VAL A 179 -13.21 -6.17 1.32
C VAL A 179 -12.69 -6.67 2.66
N ASP A 180 -13.54 -6.64 3.66
CA ASP A 180 -13.12 -6.81 5.06
C ASP A 180 -12.99 -8.27 5.48
N ASN A 181 -13.74 -9.19 4.84
CA ASN A 181 -13.62 -10.63 5.03
C ASN A 181 -14.22 -11.37 3.81
N HIS A 182 -13.38 -12.08 3.07
CA HIS A 182 -13.82 -12.84 1.90
C HIS A 182 -12.81 -13.94 1.56
N LYS A 183 -13.28 -15.07 1.01
CA LYS A 183 -12.41 -16.18 0.57
C LYS A 183 -11.46 -15.83 -0.58
N ASP A 184 -11.80 -14.82 -1.38
CA ASP A 184 -10.96 -14.26 -2.44
C ASP A 184 -11.14 -12.74 -2.47
N PRO A 185 -10.48 -12.00 -1.53
CA PRO A 185 -10.73 -10.58 -1.35
C PRO A 185 -10.20 -9.73 -2.52
N ILE A 186 -9.10 -10.13 -3.17
CA ILE A 186 -8.52 -9.38 -4.29
C ILE A 186 -9.43 -9.47 -5.52
N LYS A 187 -9.93 -10.67 -5.85
CA LYS A 187 -10.91 -10.85 -6.92
C LYS A 187 -12.20 -10.06 -6.64
N LYS A 188 -12.66 -10.07 -5.39
CA LYS A 188 -13.84 -9.29 -4.99
C LYS A 188 -13.59 -7.79 -5.11
N LEU A 189 -12.40 -7.32 -4.74
CA LEU A 189 -11.99 -5.92 -4.87
C LEU A 189 -12.01 -5.46 -6.33
N LYS A 190 -11.51 -6.30 -7.26
CA LYS A 190 -11.56 -6.05 -8.71
C LYS A 190 -13.00 -5.92 -9.22
N GLN A 191 -13.90 -6.79 -8.78
CA GLN A 191 -15.33 -6.69 -9.13
C GLN A 191 -15.95 -5.38 -8.65
N LEU A 192 -15.57 -4.91 -7.45
CA LEU A 192 -16.05 -3.65 -6.91
C LEU A 192 -15.54 -2.46 -7.74
N LEU A 193 -14.27 -2.48 -8.16
CA LEU A 193 -13.70 -1.43 -9.02
C LEU A 193 -14.43 -1.35 -10.36
N HIS A 194 -14.62 -2.47 -11.06
CA HIS A 194 -15.35 -2.50 -12.34
C HIS A 194 -16.80 -2.02 -12.18
N LYS A 195 -17.48 -2.44 -11.10
CA LYS A 195 -18.85 -1.96 -10.84
C LYS A 195 -18.91 -0.44 -10.60
N GLN A 196 -17.89 0.14 -9.99
CA GLN A 196 -17.84 1.58 -9.75
C GLN A 196 -17.56 2.35 -11.04
N LYS A 197 -16.64 1.88 -11.90
CA LYS A 197 -16.38 2.48 -13.22
C LYS A 197 -17.60 2.49 -14.13
N ASN A 198 -18.39 1.41 -14.12
CA ASN A 198 -19.60 1.31 -14.94
C ASN A 198 -20.76 2.20 -14.44
N LYS A 199 -20.62 2.88 -13.30
CA LYS A 199 -21.63 3.80 -12.74
C LYS A 199 -21.24 5.27 -12.84
N SER A 200 -20.01 5.54 -13.27
CA SER A 200 -19.45 6.89 -13.48
C SER A 200 -19.54 7.29 -14.91
#